data_c99505cb7491ac68d2fc24449cd1b168
#
_entry.id   c99505cb7491ac68d2fc24449cd1b168
#
_cell.length_a   1.000
_cell.length_b   1.000
_cell.length_c   1.000
_cell.angle_alpha   90.00
_cell.angle_beta   90.00
_cell.angle_gamma   90.00
#
_symmetry.space_group_name_H-M   'P 1'
#
loop_
_entity.id
_entity.type
_entity.pdbx_description
1 polymer ?
#
loop_
_entity_poly.entity_id
_entity_poly.type
_entity_poly.pdbx_seq_one_letter_code
_entity_poly.pdbx_strand_id
1 'polypeptide(L)'
;MTEIKNSVLAGLAFGVFFGLFLALRFDPYYALIAGPISGLAFGTALYFFVTSKIVKKQTQIENLDGKPILLLGGANHFINGEAVGGKLYLLTDKLQFQSHGFNIQNHGQIIDLKQIKEVKFYNTLGLVPNGLAVMTLDGRIEKFVVSNRRLWKEEIEKLKVEAK
;
A
#
# COMPACT_ATOMS: atom_id res chain seq x y z
N MET A 1 -4.99 2.29 13.91
CA MET A 1 -3.77 1.64 14.47
C MET A 1 -2.74 1.25 13.39
N THR A 2 -3.15 0.81 12.22
CA THR A 2 -2.22 0.37 11.14
C THR A 2 -1.36 1.51 10.60
N GLU A 3 -1.92 2.70 10.40
CA GLU A 3 -1.19 3.88 9.87
C GLU A 3 -0.08 4.32 10.83
N ILE A 4 -0.35 4.40 12.13
CA ILE A 4 0.67 4.74 13.15
C ILE A 4 1.81 3.73 13.10
N LYS A 5 1.49 2.43 13.15
CA LYS A 5 2.49 1.36 13.11
C LYS A 5 3.36 1.46 11.85
N ASN A 6 2.74 1.63 10.68
CA ASN A 6 3.46 1.72 9.41
C ASN A 6 4.34 2.97 9.34
N SER A 7 3.85 4.12 9.83
CA SER A 7 4.62 5.37 9.86
C SER A 7 5.80 5.28 10.82
N VAL A 8 5.62 4.65 11.99
CA VAL A 8 6.72 4.40 12.94
C VAL A 8 7.77 3.48 12.33
N LEU A 9 7.37 2.37 11.72
CA LEU A 9 8.31 1.44 11.07
C LEU A 9 9.08 2.11 9.91
N ALA A 10 8.39 2.91 9.08
CA ALA A 10 9.03 3.67 8.01
C ALA A 10 10.02 4.71 8.56
N GLY A 11 9.65 5.41 9.63
CA GLY A 11 10.52 6.35 10.32
C GLY A 11 11.77 5.68 10.90
N LEU A 12 11.60 4.54 11.56
CA LEU A 12 12.74 3.75 12.10
C LEU A 12 13.66 3.29 10.97
N ALA A 13 13.10 2.72 9.89
CA ALA A 13 13.91 2.29 8.75
C ALA A 13 14.67 3.46 8.13
N PHE A 14 14.01 4.59 7.87
CA PHE A 14 14.66 5.78 7.34
C PHE A 14 15.77 6.28 8.27
N GLY A 15 15.50 6.40 9.57
CA GLY A 15 16.48 6.87 10.56
C GLY A 15 17.73 5.99 10.62
N VAL A 16 17.55 4.65 10.57
CA VAL A 16 18.66 3.70 10.53
C VAL A 16 19.48 3.83 9.25
N PHE A 17 18.86 3.79 8.08
CA PHE A 17 19.59 3.90 6.81
C PHE A 17 20.25 5.25 6.64
N PHE A 18 19.58 6.33 7.00
CA PHE A 18 20.16 7.68 6.93
C PHE A 18 21.29 7.85 7.94
N GLY A 19 21.11 7.35 9.17
CA GLY A 19 22.18 7.35 10.19
C GLY A 19 23.41 6.57 9.75
N LEU A 20 23.24 5.37 9.16
CA LEU A 20 24.34 4.60 8.59
C LEU A 20 25.05 5.37 7.46
N PHE A 21 24.29 5.99 6.56
CA PHE A 21 24.87 6.84 5.52
C PHE A 21 25.70 7.98 6.10
N LEU A 22 25.20 8.68 7.12
CA LEU A 22 25.91 9.76 7.77
C LEU A 22 27.18 9.27 8.49
N ALA A 23 27.13 8.11 9.17
CA ALA A 23 28.28 7.52 9.85
C ALA A 23 29.40 7.13 8.88
N LEU A 24 29.05 6.68 7.66
CA LEU A 24 30.03 6.31 6.62
C LEU A 24 30.64 7.52 5.90
N ARG A 25 29.93 8.66 5.85
CA ARG A 25 30.35 9.84 5.06
C ARG A 25 30.85 11.00 5.92
N PHE A 26 30.47 11.03 7.19
CA PHE A 26 30.74 12.11 8.11
C PHE A 26 31.24 11.54 9.46
N ASP A 27 30.83 12.19 10.55
CA ASP A 27 31.20 11.78 11.91
C ASP A 27 30.17 10.80 12.49
N PRO A 28 30.58 9.64 13.05
CA PRO A 28 29.67 8.69 13.70
C PRO A 28 28.89 9.29 14.87
N TYR A 29 29.44 10.21 15.65
CA TYR A 29 28.71 10.87 16.75
C TYR A 29 27.58 11.76 16.23
N TYR A 30 27.84 12.47 15.12
CA TYR A 30 26.78 13.23 14.45
C TYR A 30 25.65 12.32 13.94
N ALA A 31 26.00 11.16 13.39
CA ALA A 31 25.06 10.19 12.89
C ALA A 31 24.12 9.62 13.99
N LEU A 32 24.67 9.40 15.20
CA LEU A 32 23.90 8.91 16.37
C LEU A 32 22.76 9.87 16.78
N ILE A 33 22.90 11.15 16.52
CA ILE A 33 21.91 12.17 16.83
C ILE A 33 21.00 12.44 15.62
N ALA A 34 21.60 12.68 14.46
CA ALA A 34 20.89 13.09 13.25
C ALA A 34 20.01 11.96 12.67
N GLY A 35 20.46 10.70 12.76
CA GLY A 35 19.68 9.54 12.31
C GLY A 35 18.33 9.41 13.01
N PRO A 36 18.28 9.28 14.35
CA PRO A 36 17.02 9.21 15.10
C PRO A 36 16.12 10.41 14.90
N ILE A 37 16.67 11.63 14.90
CA ILE A 37 15.88 12.86 14.69
C ILE A 37 15.25 12.85 13.30
N SER A 38 16.01 12.51 12.26
CA SER A 38 15.49 12.42 10.88
C SER A 38 14.45 11.33 10.74
N GLY A 39 14.64 10.18 11.38
CA GLY A 39 13.67 9.10 11.43
C GLY A 39 12.35 9.50 12.08
N LEU A 40 12.44 10.20 13.22
CA LEU A 40 11.27 10.72 13.92
C LEU A 40 10.53 11.76 13.06
N ALA A 41 11.24 12.70 12.48
CA ALA A 41 10.67 13.72 11.60
C ALA A 41 9.99 13.11 10.38
N PHE A 42 10.63 12.15 9.71
CA PHE A 42 10.07 11.45 8.55
C PHE A 42 8.82 10.64 8.92
N GLY A 43 8.88 9.84 9.98
CA GLY A 43 7.74 9.04 10.45
C GLY A 43 6.54 9.91 10.84
N THR A 44 6.79 11.05 11.50
CA THR A 44 5.76 12.03 11.88
C THR A 44 5.13 12.67 10.64
N ALA A 45 5.95 13.15 9.69
CA ALA A 45 5.48 13.73 8.44
C ALA A 45 4.64 12.72 7.64
N LEU A 46 5.10 11.48 7.52
CA LEU A 46 4.38 10.40 6.85
C LEU A 46 3.03 10.12 7.53
N TYR A 47 2.98 10.07 8.86
CA TYR A 47 1.73 9.88 9.59
C TYR A 47 0.71 10.99 9.27
N PHE A 48 1.11 12.25 9.36
CA PHE A 48 0.22 13.37 9.03
C PHE A 48 -0.20 13.36 7.57
N PHE A 49 0.68 12.99 6.66
CA PHE A 49 0.35 12.86 5.25
C PHE A 49 -0.74 11.80 5.01
N VAL A 50 -0.53 10.55 5.46
CA VAL A 50 -1.47 9.45 5.18
C VAL A 50 -2.80 9.60 5.93
N THR A 51 -2.82 10.33 7.04
CA THR A 51 -4.03 10.61 7.81
C THR A 51 -4.72 11.91 7.42
N SER A 52 -4.14 12.71 6.53
CA SER A 52 -4.69 14.00 6.12
C SER A 52 -6.09 13.87 5.52
N LYS A 53 -6.92 14.90 5.74
CA LYS A 53 -8.28 14.96 5.15
C LYS A 53 -8.24 14.95 3.63
N ILE A 54 -7.19 15.54 3.03
CA ILE A 54 -7.00 15.61 1.58
C ILE A 54 -6.79 14.21 1.01
N VAL A 55 -5.82 13.44 1.54
CA VAL A 55 -5.55 12.07 1.10
C VAL A 55 -6.78 11.17 1.32
N LYS A 56 -7.43 11.29 2.48
CA LYS A 56 -8.66 10.54 2.78
C LYS A 56 -9.77 10.82 1.78
N LYS A 57 -10.03 12.10 1.45
CA LYS A 57 -11.05 12.49 0.46
C LYS A 57 -10.72 11.98 -0.94
N GLN A 58 -9.48 12.15 -1.39
CA GLN A 58 -9.04 11.72 -2.73
C GLN A 58 -9.06 10.21 -2.93
N THR A 59 -8.81 9.45 -1.86
CA THR A 59 -8.83 7.98 -1.91
C THR A 59 -10.19 7.37 -1.59
N GLN A 60 -11.19 8.17 -1.28
CA GLN A 60 -12.54 7.70 -1.01
C GLN A 60 -13.23 7.29 -2.31
N ILE A 61 -13.87 6.11 -2.33
CA ILE A 61 -14.69 5.68 -3.45
C ILE A 61 -16.11 6.22 -3.27
N GLU A 62 -16.63 6.88 -4.32
CA GLU A 62 -17.93 7.58 -4.26
C GLU A 62 -19.12 6.64 -4.52
N ASN A 63 -18.92 5.61 -5.34
CA ASN A 63 -20.00 4.71 -5.73
C ASN A 63 -19.80 3.30 -5.14
N LEU A 64 -20.44 3.06 -4.01
CA LEU A 64 -20.46 1.75 -3.35
C LEU A 64 -21.61 0.85 -3.80
N ASP A 65 -22.56 1.36 -4.63
CA ASP A 65 -23.77 0.67 -5.06
C ASP A 65 -24.52 0.01 -3.88
N GLY A 66 -24.47 0.63 -2.69
CA GLY A 66 -25.01 0.09 -1.45
C GLY A 66 -24.25 -1.12 -0.87
N LYS A 67 -23.12 -1.51 -1.46
CA LYS A 67 -22.36 -2.69 -1.05
C LYS A 67 -21.42 -2.37 0.12
N PRO A 68 -21.32 -3.25 1.11
CA PRO A 68 -20.42 -3.04 2.24
C PRO A 68 -18.97 -3.19 1.82
N ILE A 69 -18.09 -2.37 2.43
CA ILE A 69 -16.64 -2.56 2.37
C ILE A 69 -16.28 -3.66 3.36
N LEU A 70 -15.77 -4.77 2.86
CA LEU A 70 -15.35 -5.92 3.67
C LEU A 70 -13.92 -5.78 4.17
N LEU A 71 -13.03 -5.23 3.32
CA LEU A 71 -11.65 -4.96 3.68
C LEU A 71 -11.19 -3.64 3.03
N LEU A 72 -10.42 -2.86 3.80
CA LEU A 72 -9.87 -1.57 3.38
C LEU A 72 -8.46 -1.43 3.91
N GLY A 73 -7.53 -1.00 3.04
CA GLY A 73 -6.15 -0.70 3.45
C GLY A 73 -5.43 0.25 2.51
N GLY A 74 -4.38 0.89 3.04
CA GLY A 74 -3.41 1.59 2.21
C GLY A 74 -2.72 0.59 1.27
N ALA A 75 -2.56 0.97 0.01
CA ALA A 75 -1.92 0.15 -1.01
C ALA A 75 -1.14 1.00 -2.00
N ASN A 76 -0.11 0.39 -2.62
CA ASN A 76 0.44 0.91 -3.86
C ASN A 76 0.06 -0.03 -5.00
N HIS A 77 -0.38 0.53 -6.11
CA HIS A 77 -0.61 -0.19 -7.36
C HIS A 77 0.54 0.06 -8.32
N PHE A 78 1.16 -1.01 -8.83
CA PHE A 78 2.25 -0.88 -9.81
C PHE A 78 1.68 -0.77 -11.22
N ILE A 79 1.90 0.39 -11.84
CA ILE A 79 1.50 0.65 -13.22
C ILE A 79 2.63 1.40 -13.95
N ASN A 80 3.00 0.95 -15.15
CA ASN A 80 4.02 1.58 -16.00
C ASN A 80 5.37 1.85 -15.28
N GLY A 81 5.75 0.99 -14.33
CA GLY A 81 6.99 1.14 -13.56
C GLY A 81 6.89 2.05 -12.34
N GLU A 82 5.75 2.69 -12.10
CA GLU A 82 5.48 3.53 -10.92
C GLU A 82 4.70 2.76 -9.85
N ALA A 83 5.04 2.99 -8.59
CA ALA A 83 4.28 2.53 -7.43
C ALA A 83 3.29 3.63 -7.00
N VAL A 84 2.10 3.62 -7.56
CA VAL A 84 1.07 4.63 -7.34
C VAL A 84 0.39 4.39 -5.99
N GLY A 85 0.52 5.36 -5.08
CA GLY A 85 -0.04 5.28 -3.73
C GLY A 85 -1.54 5.56 -3.69
N GLY A 86 -2.27 4.83 -2.85
CA GLY A 86 -3.71 4.98 -2.70
C GLY A 86 -4.31 4.05 -1.65
N LYS A 87 -5.55 3.66 -1.87
CA LYS A 87 -6.28 2.69 -1.05
C LYS A 87 -6.87 1.59 -1.90
N LEU A 88 -6.81 0.38 -1.38
CA LEU A 88 -7.45 -0.80 -1.93
C LEU A 88 -8.69 -1.13 -1.08
N TYR A 89 -9.79 -1.43 -1.76
CA TYR A 89 -11.09 -1.75 -1.22
C TYR A 89 -11.53 -3.12 -1.71
N LEU A 90 -11.97 -3.98 -0.83
CA LEU A 90 -12.64 -5.23 -1.17
C LEU A 90 -14.12 -5.09 -0.83
N LEU A 91 -14.96 -5.19 -1.83
CA LEU A 91 -16.40 -5.24 -1.72
C LEU A 91 -16.89 -6.68 -1.99
N THR A 92 -18.18 -6.92 -1.89
CA THR A 92 -18.76 -8.26 -2.09
C THR A 92 -18.63 -8.81 -3.52
N ASP A 93 -18.39 -7.94 -4.50
CA ASP A 93 -18.34 -8.30 -5.92
C ASP A 93 -17.09 -7.81 -6.66
N LYS A 94 -16.35 -6.88 -6.09
CA LYS A 94 -15.19 -6.24 -6.76
C LYS A 94 -14.07 -5.90 -5.81
N LEU A 95 -12.85 -5.89 -6.37
CA LEU A 95 -11.68 -5.27 -5.79
C LEU A 95 -11.50 -3.90 -6.46
N GLN A 96 -11.39 -2.83 -5.70
CA GLN A 96 -11.26 -1.47 -6.23
C GLN A 96 -10.08 -0.74 -5.60
N PHE A 97 -9.21 -0.20 -6.43
CA PHE A 97 -8.12 0.69 -6.02
C PHE A 97 -8.47 2.13 -6.40
N GLN A 98 -8.13 3.08 -5.52
CA GLN A 98 -8.22 4.50 -5.78
C GLN A 98 -6.96 5.22 -5.32
N SER A 99 -6.27 5.87 -6.26
CA SER A 99 -5.07 6.65 -5.97
C SER A 99 -5.39 7.97 -5.26
N HIS A 100 -4.42 8.51 -4.52
CA HIS A 100 -4.47 9.91 -4.09
C HIS A 100 -3.86 10.82 -5.17
N GLY A 101 -4.20 12.12 -5.15
CA GLY A 101 -3.84 13.09 -6.17
C GLY A 101 -2.37 13.57 -6.18
N PHE A 102 -1.53 13.03 -5.28
CA PHE A 102 -0.11 13.40 -5.20
C PHE A 102 0.82 12.50 -6.01
N ASN A 103 0.27 11.50 -6.71
CA ASN A 103 1.03 10.66 -7.64
C ASN A 103 1.18 11.35 -9.00
N ILE A 104 2.18 10.95 -9.78
CA ILE A 104 2.34 11.37 -11.18
C ILE A 104 1.21 10.76 -12.02
N GLN A 105 0.93 9.47 -11.82
CA GLN A 105 -0.14 8.75 -12.53
C GLN A 105 -1.32 8.50 -11.57
N ASN A 106 -2.32 9.40 -11.61
CA ASN A 106 -3.54 9.22 -10.81
C ASN A 106 -4.55 8.36 -11.56
N HIS A 107 -5.07 7.31 -10.91
CA HIS A 107 -6.06 6.43 -11.52
C HIS A 107 -6.91 5.69 -10.47
N GLY A 108 -8.03 5.16 -10.96
CA GLY A 108 -8.80 4.12 -10.28
C GLY A 108 -8.71 2.81 -11.07
N GLN A 109 -8.68 1.69 -10.37
CA GLN A 109 -8.71 0.34 -10.96
C GLN A 109 -9.82 -0.47 -10.32
N ILE A 110 -10.67 -1.06 -11.14
CA ILE A 110 -11.75 -1.96 -10.70
C ILE A 110 -11.51 -3.34 -11.32
N ILE A 111 -11.63 -4.38 -10.51
CA ILE A 111 -11.52 -5.79 -10.91
C ILE A 111 -12.72 -6.52 -10.31
N ASP A 112 -13.64 -7.00 -11.14
CA ASP A 112 -14.74 -7.83 -10.69
C ASP A 112 -14.21 -9.16 -10.15
N LEU A 113 -14.72 -9.61 -9.00
CA LEU A 113 -14.26 -10.86 -8.38
C LEU A 113 -14.46 -12.07 -9.31
N LYS A 114 -15.52 -12.06 -10.13
CA LYS A 114 -15.75 -13.09 -11.15
C LYS A 114 -14.70 -13.16 -12.24
N GLN A 115 -13.98 -12.06 -12.47
CA GLN A 115 -12.90 -11.99 -13.45
C GLN A 115 -11.55 -12.40 -12.87
N ILE A 116 -11.44 -12.56 -11.54
CA ILE A 116 -10.20 -12.97 -10.90
C ILE A 116 -9.98 -14.46 -11.13
N LYS A 117 -8.92 -14.81 -11.87
CA LYS A 117 -8.46 -16.18 -12.06
C LYS A 117 -7.72 -16.69 -10.84
N GLU A 118 -6.74 -15.93 -10.35
CA GLU A 118 -5.82 -16.35 -9.30
C GLU A 118 -5.23 -15.15 -8.57
N VAL A 119 -4.92 -15.33 -7.27
CA VAL A 119 -4.19 -14.35 -6.44
C VAL A 119 -2.89 -14.97 -5.96
N LYS A 120 -1.75 -14.37 -6.33
CA LYS A 120 -0.41 -14.82 -5.95
C LYS A 120 0.31 -13.82 -5.06
N PHE A 121 1.21 -14.34 -4.24
CA PHE A 121 2.18 -13.51 -3.54
C PHE A 121 3.39 -13.25 -4.43
N TYR A 122 3.96 -12.05 -4.31
CA TYR A 122 5.28 -11.75 -4.80
C TYR A 122 6.06 -10.94 -3.77
N ASN A 123 7.37 -10.85 -3.92
CA ASN A 123 8.20 -10.02 -3.07
C ASN A 123 8.56 -8.74 -3.82
N THR A 124 8.23 -7.59 -3.24
CA THR A 124 8.64 -6.29 -3.80
C THR A 124 10.16 -6.19 -3.77
N LEU A 125 10.76 -5.76 -4.86
CA LEU A 125 12.23 -5.74 -5.07
C LEU A 125 12.91 -7.11 -4.83
N GLY A 126 12.17 -8.22 -4.97
CA GLY A 126 12.67 -9.56 -4.71
C GLY A 126 12.84 -9.93 -3.22
N LEU A 127 12.72 -8.98 -2.31
CA LEU A 127 13.06 -9.16 -0.89
C LEU A 127 11.87 -8.95 0.05
N VAL A 128 11.06 -7.91 -0.16
CA VAL A 128 10.03 -7.50 0.81
C VAL A 128 8.73 -8.27 0.59
N PRO A 129 8.26 -9.09 1.57
CA PRO A 129 7.11 -9.99 1.41
C PRO A 129 5.76 -9.26 1.62
N ASN A 130 5.46 -8.24 0.83
CA ASN A 130 4.27 -7.40 0.92
C ASN A 130 3.46 -7.31 -0.39
N GLY A 131 3.89 -8.00 -1.46
CA GLY A 131 3.28 -7.95 -2.77
C GLY A 131 2.12 -8.93 -2.94
N LEU A 132 1.05 -8.49 -3.61
CA LEU A 132 -0.14 -9.23 -4.00
C LEU A 132 -0.37 -9.04 -5.50
N ALA A 133 -0.29 -10.11 -6.29
CA ALA A 133 -0.56 -10.12 -7.72
C ALA A 133 -1.94 -10.74 -7.97
N VAL A 134 -2.84 -10.00 -8.60
CA VAL A 134 -4.18 -10.42 -8.97
C VAL A 134 -4.18 -10.68 -10.48
N MET A 135 -4.33 -11.94 -10.86
CA MET A 135 -4.41 -12.35 -12.26
C MET A 135 -5.88 -12.48 -12.67
N THR A 136 -6.27 -11.87 -13.76
CA THR A 136 -7.60 -11.93 -14.33
C THR A 136 -7.74 -13.04 -15.37
N LEU A 137 -8.97 -13.39 -15.74
CA LEU A 137 -9.26 -14.44 -16.74
C LEU A 137 -8.76 -14.07 -18.14
N ASP A 138 -8.68 -12.79 -18.46
CA ASP A 138 -8.13 -12.26 -19.72
C ASP A 138 -6.59 -12.18 -19.73
N GLY A 139 -5.94 -12.63 -18.64
CA GLY A 139 -4.48 -12.72 -18.53
C GLY A 139 -3.79 -11.46 -18.01
N ARG A 140 -4.50 -10.38 -17.68
CA ARG A 140 -3.90 -9.21 -17.04
C ARG A 140 -3.42 -9.55 -15.63
N ILE A 141 -2.34 -8.92 -15.19
CA ILE A 141 -1.78 -9.09 -13.86
C ILE A 141 -1.66 -7.72 -13.20
N GLU A 142 -2.51 -7.48 -12.21
CA GLU A 142 -2.49 -6.26 -11.40
C GLU A 142 -1.68 -6.50 -10.12
N LYS A 143 -0.66 -5.68 -9.89
CA LYS A 143 0.28 -5.84 -8.78
C LYS A 143 0.08 -4.78 -7.73
N PHE A 144 -0.23 -5.21 -6.51
CA PHE A 144 -0.43 -4.34 -5.35
C PHE A 144 0.61 -4.63 -4.28
N VAL A 145 1.04 -3.59 -3.58
CA VAL A 145 1.72 -3.70 -2.28
C VAL A 145 0.72 -3.35 -1.20
N VAL A 146 0.52 -4.24 -0.25
CA VAL A 146 -0.48 -4.10 0.81
C VAL A 146 0.08 -4.52 2.17
N SER A 147 -0.47 -3.95 3.24
CA SER A 147 -0.26 -4.49 4.58
C SER A 147 -1.07 -5.78 4.73
N ASN A 148 -0.44 -6.82 5.33
CA ASN A 148 -1.08 -8.12 5.56
C ASN A 148 -1.63 -8.79 4.28
N ARG A 149 -0.74 -9.02 3.30
CA ARG A 149 -1.09 -9.66 2.00
C ARG A 149 -1.81 -11.01 2.14
N ARG A 150 -1.61 -11.74 3.28
CA ARG A 150 -2.30 -13.01 3.53
C ARG A 150 -3.79 -12.81 3.73
N LEU A 151 -4.18 -11.86 4.60
CA LEU A 151 -5.58 -11.51 4.83
C LEU A 151 -6.27 -11.09 3.52
N TRP A 152 -5.61 -10.24 2.71
CA TRP A 152 -6.14 -9.83 1.41
C TRP A 152 -6.40 -11.01 0.48
N LYS A 153 -5.43 -11.93 0.37
CA LYS A 153 -5.60 -13.12 -0.46
C LYS A 153 -6.73 -14.01 0.04
N GLU A 154 -6.77 -14.32 1.33
CA GLU A 154 -7.79 -15.18 1.96
C GLU A 154 -9.20 -14.63 1.72
N GLU A 155 -9.43 -13.34 1.96
CA GLU A 155 -10.75 -12.73 1.76
C GLU A 155 -11.14 -12.66 0.28
N ILE A 156 -10.21 -12.34 -0.63
CA ILE A 156 -10.50 -12.34 -2.08
C ILE A 156 -10.85 -13.75 -2.56
N GLU A 157 -10.09 -14.78 -2.18
CA GLU A 157 -10.32 -16.16 -2.63
C GLU A 157 -11.65 -16.72 -2.06
N LYS A 158 -12.00 -16.38 -0.83
CA LYS A 158 -13.28 -16.72 -0.22
C LYS A 158 -14.45 -16.17 -1.02
N LEU A 159 -14.47 -14.87 -1.27
CA LEU A 159 -15.54 -14.21 -2.02
C LEU A 159 -15.62 -14.66 -3.48
N LYS A 160 -14.47 -14.97 -4.09
CA LYS A 160 -14.40 -15.51 -5.46
C LYS A 160 -15.12 -16.85 -5.60
N VAL A 161 -15.09 -17.70 -4.55
CA VAL A 161 -15.82 -18.96 -4.53
C VAL A 161 -17.32 -18.74 -4.40
N GLU A 162 -17.74 -17.76 -3.59
CA GLU A 162 -19.14 -17.39 -3.39
C GLU A 162 -19.77 -16.70 -4.61
N ALA A 163 -18.94 -16.09 -5.47
CA ALA A 163 -19.38 -15.36 -6.66
C ALA A 163 -19.52 -16.21 -7.94
N LYS A 164 -19.11 -17.49 -7.89
CA LYS A 164 -19.26 -18.47 -8.99
C LYS A 164 -20.63 -19.13 -8.95
#